data_af14ce83f11244b708a437bb86acb55c
#
_entry.id   af14ce83f11244b708a437bb86acb55c
#
_cell.length_a   1.000
_cell.length_b   1.000
_cell.length_c   1.000
_cell.angle_alpha   90.00
_cell.angle_beta   90.00
_cell.angle_gamma   90.00
#
_symmetry.space_group_name_H-M   'P 1'
#
loop_
_entity.id
_entity.type
_entity.pdbx_description
1 polymer ?
#
loop_
_entity_poly.entity_id
_entity_poly.type
_entity_poly.pdbx_seq_one_letter_code
_entity_poly.pdbx_strand_id
1 'polypeptide(L)'
;MNKQQTAASDIRTLPIIISFITAGFIGLFSETALNMALRSLTLDFGIEATTAQWLTTGYLLTLGILVPISGLILQWFTTRQLFITSLVFSIIGTFIAAVAPVFSILMVARVVQAVGTALLLPLMFNTILVIIPPHKRGRSMGIIGLVIMFAPAVG
;
A
#
# COMPACT_ATOMS: atom_id res chain seq x y z
N MET A 1 23.91 17.04 -24.01
CA MET A 1 23.46 16.53 -22.70
C MET A 1 24.25 15.26 -22.42
N ASN A 2 25.05 15.23 -21.37
CA ASN A 2 26.14 14.29 -21.16
C ASN A 2 25.59 12.94 -20.63
N LYS A 3 25.96 11.79 -21.24
CA LYS A 3 25.59 10.43 -20.83
C LYS A 3 25.86 10.12 -19.35
N GLN A 4 26.84 10.81 -18.75
CA GLN A 4 27.17 10.69 -17.33
C GLN A 4 26.13 11.30 -16.39
N GLN A 5 25.44 12.39 -16.79
CA GLN A 5 24.38 13.00 -15.99
C GLN A 5 23.10 12.14 -16.00
N THR A 6 22.83 11.45 -17.10
CA THR A 6 21.69 10.54 -17.22
C THR A 6 21.90 9.29 -16.34
N ALA A 7 23.13 8.74 -16.32
CA ALA A 7 23.45 7.58 -15.48
C ALA A 7 23.40 7.90 -13.98
N ALA A 8 23.84 9.08 -13.55
CA ALA A 8 23.82 9.48 -12.14
C ALA A 8 22.39 9.77 -11.62
N SER A 9 21.50 10.26 -12.48
CA SER A 9 20.09 10.42 -12.14
C SER A 9 19.35 9.08 -12.05
N ASP A 10 19.67 8.13 -12.92
CA ASP A 10 19.09 6.78 -12.91
C ASP A 10 19.47 6.00 -11.63
N ILE A 11 20.70 6.15 -11.13
CA ILE A 11 21.19 5.48 -9.91
C ILE A 11 20.45 6.00 -8.66
N ARG A 12 20.13 7.28 -8.59
CA ARG A 12 19.40 7.87 -7.45
C ARG A 12 17.90 7.56 -7.47
N THR A 13 17.33 7.30 -8.63
CA THR A 13 15.91 7.04 -8.82
C THR A 13 15.54 5.58 -8.55
N LEU A 14 16.45 4.65 -8.84
CA LEU A 14 16.22 3.22 -8.70
C LEU A 14 15.84 2.77 -7.27
N PRO A 15 16.58 3.16 -6.20
CA PRO A 15 16.22 2.75 -4.84
C PRO A 15 14.86 3.29 -4.39
N ILE A 16 14.47 4.47 -4.85
CA ILE A 16 13.15 5.04 -4.54
C ILE A 16 12.04 4.19 -5.16
N ILE A 17 12.19 3.85 -6.44
CA ILE A 17 11.20 3.02 -7.15
C ILE A 17 11.10 1.64 -6.51
N ILE A 18 12.25 1.01 -6.19
CA ILE A 18 12.28 -0.31 -5.54
C ILE A 18 11.57 -0.25 -4.18
N SER A 19 11.83 0.79 -3.37
CA SER A 19 11.17 0.94 -2.07
C SER A 19 9.65 1.05 -2.19
N PHE A 20 9.15 1.81 -3.16
CA PHE A 20 7.71 1.92 -3.42
C PHE A 20 7.09 0.62 -3.91
N ILE A 21 7.76 -0.07 -4.83
CA ILE A 21 7.32 -1.36 -5.35
C ILE A 21 7.24 -2.40 -4.23
N THR A 22 8.30 -2.47 -3.41
CA THR A 22 8.35 -3.43 -2.29
C THR A 22 7.26 -3.13 -1.26
N ALA A 23 7.07 -1.86 -0.89
CA ALA A 23 6.03 -1.47 0.06
C ALA A 23 4.62 -1.76 -0.49
N GLY A 24 4.37 -1.44 -1.76
CA GLY A 24 3.10 -1.72 -2.44
C GLY A 24 2.83 -3.22 -2.56
N PHE A 25 3.86 -4.00 -2.92
CA PHE A 25 3.76 -5.47 -3.00
C PHE A 25 3.40 -6.07 -1.64
N ILE A 26 4.11 -5.71 -0.57
CA ILE A 26 3.86 -6.21 0.78
C ILE A 26 2.43 -5.85 1.23
N GLY A 27 1.97 -4.62 0.95
CA GLY A 27 0.62 -4.19 1.30
C GLY A 27 -0.47 -5.02 0.62
N LEU A 28 -0.36 -5.23 -0.69
CA LEU A 28 -1.33 -6.00 -1.47
C LEU A 28 -1.25 -7.50 -1.16
N PHE A 29 -0.06 -8.03 -0.97
CA PHE A 29 0.14 -9.41 -0.53
C PHE A 29 -0.52 -9.67 0.83
N SER A 30 -0.32 -8.77 1.80
CA SER A 30 -0.94 -8.86 3.13
C SER A 30 -2.47 -8.83 3.07
N GLU A 31 -3.03 -8.05 2.13
CA GLU A 31 -4.48 -8.01 1.91
C GLU A 31 -5.01 -9.36 1.40
N THR A 32 -4.33 -9.94 0.41
CA THR A 32 -4.73 -11.21 -0.17
C THR A 32 -4.58 -12.37 0.82
N ALA A 33 -3.47 -12.39 1.57
CA ALA A 33 -3.23 -13.36 2.62
C ALA A 33 -4.32 -13.31 3.71
N LEU A 34 -4.80 -12.11 4.07
CA LEU A 34 -5.91 -11.98 5.00
C LEU A 34 -7.22 -12.57 4.42
N ASN A 35 -7.51 -12.31 3.15
CA ASN A 35 -8.70 -12.86 2.50
C ASN A 35 -8.71 -14.40 2.52
N MET A 36 -7.56 -15.03 2.38
CA MET A 36 -7.41 -16.46 2.56
C MET A 36 -7.58 -16.91 4.01
N ALA A 37 -7.12 -16.12 4.97
CA ALA A 37 -7.24 -16.38 6.39
C ALA A 37 -8.65 -16.14 6.97
N LEU A 38 -9.58 -15.49 6.22
CA LEU A 38 -10.92 -15.18 6.71
C LEU A 38 -11.65 -16.41 7.28
N ARG A 39 -11.52 -17.56 6.63
CA ARG A 39 -12.14 -18.81 7.10
C ARG A 39 -11.58 -19.26 8.45
N SER A 40 -10.27 -19.19 8.63
CA SER A 40 -9.65 -19.52 9.91
C SER A 40 -10.07 -18.55 11.00
N LEU A 41 -10.13 -17.25 10.67
CA LEU A 41 -10.57 -16.20 11.58
C LEU A 41 -12.02 -16.39 12.05
N THR A 42 -12.93 -16.87 11.18
CA THR A 42 -14.31 -17.18 11.60
C THR A 42 -14.35 -18.28 12.65
N LEU A 43 -13.50 -19.28 12.52
CA LEU A 43 -13.39 -20.38 13.48
C LEU A 43 -12.73 -19.93 14.79
N ASP A 44 -11.64 -19.17 14.70
CA ASP A 44 -10.85 -18.75 15.87
C ASP A 44 -11.61 -17.75 16.75
N PHE A 45 -12.34 -16.82 16.15
CA PHE A 45 -13.15 -15.82 16.86
C PHE A 45 -14.60 -16.23 17.11
N GLY A 46 -15.04 -17.38 16.58
CA GLY A 46 -16.42 -17.87 16.72
C GLY A 46 -17.46 -16.94 16.12
N ILE A 47 -17.12 -16.27 15.01
CA ILE A 47 -17.97 -15.28 14.32
C ILE A 47 -18.51 -15.83 13.00
N GLU A 48 -19.61 -15.24 12.52
CA GLU A 48 -20.16 -15.56 11.21
C GLU A 48 -19.26 -15.03 10.07
N ALA A 49 -19.31 -15.72 8.92
CA ALA A 49 -18.57 -15.30 7.72
C ALA A 49 -18.93 -13.89 7.24
N THR A 50 -20.19 -13.49 7.41
CA THR A 50 -20.67 -12.13 7.13
C THR A 50 -19.98 -11.09 7.99
N THR A 51 -19.77 -11.38 9.27
CA THR A 51 -19.03 -10.51 10.19
C THR A 51 -17.56 -10.45 9.82
N ALA A 52 -16.93 -11.57 9.48
CA ALA A 52 -15.54 -11.60 9.06
C ALA A 52 -15.28 -10.79 7.77
N GLN A 53 -16.24 -10.78 6.82
CA GLN A 53 -16.13 -9.97 5.60
C GLN A 53 -16.00 -8.47 5.86
N TRP A 54 -16.45 -7.97 7.02
CA TRP A 54 -16.27 -6.58 7.38
C TRP A 54 -14.79 -6.16 7.48
N LEU A 55 -13.87 -7.11 7.73
CA LEU A 55 -12.43 -6.82 7.69
C LEU A 55 -11.99 -6.32 6.32
N THR A 56 -12.48 -6.94 5.26
CA THR A 56 -12.18 -6.52 3.87
C THR A 56 -13.02 -5.31 3.47
N THR A 57 -14.33 -5.33 3.77
CA THR A 57 -15.23 -4.23 3.42
C THR A 57 -14.84 -2.93 4.13
N GLY A 58 -14.56 -2.97 5.43
CA GLY A 58 -14.11 -1.81 6.20
C GLY A 58 -12.78 -1.25 5.70
N TYR A 59 -11.84 -2.14 5.33
CA TYR A 59 -10.59 -1.76 4.71
C TYR A 59 -10.81 -1.04 3.36
N LEU A 60 -11.59 -1.63 2.45
CA LEU A 60 -11.88 -1.06 1.14
C LEU A 60 -12.67 0.25 1.24
N LEU A 61 -13.61 0.36 2.18
CA LEU A 61 -14.35 1.58 2.44
C LEU A 61 -13.42 2.71 2.90
N THR A 62 -12.52 2.39 3.82
CA THR A 62 -11.50 3.34 4.29
C THR A 62 -10.60 3.81 3.14
N LEU A 63 -10.15 2.89 2.27
CA LEU A 63 -9.39 3.22 1.07
C LEU A 63 -10.20 4.12 0.13
N GLY A 64 -11.47 3.78 -0.14
CA GLY A 64 -12.33 4.54 -1.04
C GLY A 64 -12.53 5.99 -0.60
N ILE A 65 -12.58 6.24 0.71
CA ILE A 65 -12.69 7.59 1.28
C ILE A 65 -11.34 8.32 1.27
N LEU A 66 -10.27 7.63 1.66
CA LEU A 66 -8.97 8.27 1.89
C LEU A 66 -8.14 8.47 0.64
N VAL A 67 -8.28 7.63 -0.40
CA VAL A 67 -7.52 7.78 -1.65
C VAL A 67 -7.79 9.13 -2.34
N PRO A 68 -9.02 9.61 -2.50
CA PRO A 68 -9.25 10.97 -3.01
C PRO A 68 -8.66 12.06 -2.11
N ILE A 69 -8.78 11.91 -0.79
CA ILE A 69 -8.25 12.87 0.18
C ILE A 69 -6.72 12.91 0.14
N SER A 70 -6.07 11.77 -0.06
CA SER A 70 -4.62 11.68 -0.15
C SER A 70 -4.04 12.49 -1.32
N GLY A 71 -4.80 12.64 -2.42
CA GLY A 71 -4.43 13.52 -3.52
C GLY A 71 -4.31 15.00 -3.11
N LEU A 72 -5.11 15.46 -2.16
CA LEU A 72 -4.99 16.81 -1.59
C LEU A 72 -3.80 16.90 -0.62
N ILE A 73 -3.61 15.87 0.21
CA ILE A 73 -2.52 15.81 1.18
C ILE A 73 -1.15 15.84 0.47
N LEU A 74 -1.04 15.20 -0.70
CA LEU A 74 0.15 15.23 -1.55
C LEU A 74 0.60 16.64 -1.98
N GLN A 75 -0.28 17.63 -1.94
CA GLN A 75 0.05 19.01 -2.28
C GLN A 75 0.70 19.78 -1.11
N TRP A 76 0.47 19.34 0.13
CA TRP A 76 0.90 20.05 1.34
C TRP A 76 2.14 19.43 1.99
N PHE A 77 2.38 18.15 1.78
CA PHE A 77 3.46 17.41 2.43
C PHE A 77 4.48 16.91 1.42
N THR A 78 5.72 16.72 1.86
CA THR A 78 6.77 16.17 1.02
C THR A 78 6.57 14.65 0.80
N THR A 79 6.99 14.17 -0.37
CA THR A 79 6.96 12.73 -0.72
C THR A 79 7.59 11.85 0.37
N ARG A 80 8.71 12.30 0.95
CA ARG A 80 9.40 11.58 2.02
C ARG A 80 8.57 11.47 3.29
N GLN A 81 7.94 12.56 3.71
CA GLN A 81 7.08 12.56 4.90
C GLN A 81 5.90 11.62 4.72
N LEU A 82 5.21 11.71 3.58
CA LEU A 82 4.06 10.85 3.29
C LEU A 82 4.44 9.38 3.18
N PHE A 83 5.59 9.07 2.58
CA PHE A 83 6.09 7.70 2.50
C PHE A 83 6.36 7.12 3.89
N ILE A 84 7.07 7.86 4.74
CA ILE A 84 7.35 7.43 6.11
C ILE A 84 6.04 7.28 6.89
N THR A 85 5.12 8.22 6.78
CA THR A 85 3.81 8.18 7.44
C THR A 85 3.01 6.95 7.00
N SER A 86 2.97 6.65 5.70
CA SER A 86 2.26 5.48 5.19
C SER A 86 2.84 4.17 5.73
N LEU A 87 4.18 4.06 5.79
CA LEU A 87 4.84 2.89 6.36
C LEU A 87 4.58 2.75 7.85
N VAL A 88 4.63 3.84 8.61
CA VAL A 88 4.36 3.85 10.06
C VAL A 88 2.94 3.37 10.33
N PHE A 89 1.94 3.89 9.62
CA PHE A 89 0.55 3.41 9.75
C PHE A 89 0.40 1.94 9.39
N SER A 90 1.05 1.48 8.33
CA SER A 90 1.03 0.07 7.91
C SER A 90 1.66 -0.84 8.96
N ILE A 91 2.81 -0.45 9.53
CA ILE A 91 3.51 -1.22 10.57
C ILE A 91 2.69 -1.26 11.86
N ILE A 92 2.17 -0.11 12.31
CA ILE A 92 1.34 -0.02 13.52
C ILE A 92 0.09 -0.89 13.36
N GLY A 93 -0.62 -0.78 12.22
CA GLY A 93 -1.79 -1.59 11.93
C GLY A 93 -1.48 -3.08 11.91
N THR A 94 -0.35 -3.48 11.30
CA THR A 94 0.08 -4.88 11.28
C THR A 94 0.43 -5.38 12.67
N PHE A 95 1.10 -4.57 13.49
CA PHE A 95 1.41 -4.93 14.87
C PHE A 95 0.15 -5.09 15.72
N ILE A 96 -0.81 -4.17 15.62
CA ILE A 96 -2.11 -4.28 16.31
C ILE A 96 -2.84 -5.55 15.85
N ALA A 97 -2.83 -5.86 14.54
CA ALA A 97 -3.46 -7.07 14.00
C ALA A 97 -2.82 -8.34 14.55
N ALA A 98 -1.47 -8.38 14.68
CA ALA A 98 -0.73 -9.54 15.17
C ALA A 98 -1.02 -9.88 16.64
N VAL A 99 -1.34 -8.87 17.46
CA VAL A 99 -1.63 -9.05 18.89
C VAL A 99 -3.13 -8.95 19.22
N ALA A 100 -4.01 -8.91 18.22
CA ALA A 100 -5.44 -8.70 18.40
C ALA A 100 -6.11 -9.89 19.10
N PRO A 101 -6.59 -9.75 20.35
CA PRO A 101 -7.24 -10.83 21.07
C PRO A 101 -8.72 -10.98 20.71
N VAL A 102 -9.31 -9.98 20.08
CA VAL A 102 -10.73 -9.94 19.70
C VAL A 102 -10.91 -9.30 18.32
N PHE A 103 -12.00 -9.69 17.65
CA PHE A 103 -12.34 -9.23 16.30
C PHE A 103 -12.37 -7.70 16.17
N SER A 104 -12.91 -6.98 17.16
CA SER A 104 -13.01 -5.51 17.12
C SER A 104 -11.63 -4.83 17.04
N ILE A 105 -10.62 -5.36 17.72
CA ILE A 105 -9.25 -4.83 17.66
C ILE A 105 -8.64 -5.13 16.29
N LEU A 106 -8.92 -6.30 15.73
CA LEU A 106 -8.49 -6.65 14.37
C LEU A 106 -9.11 -5.71 13.33
N MET A 107 -10.39 -5.33 13.51
CA MET A 107 -11.07 -4.36 12.66
C MET A 107 -10.39 -2.97 12.71
N VAL A 108 -10.08 -2.47 13.91
CA VAL A 108 -9.34 -1.20 14.06
C VAL A 108 -7.97 -1.29 13.40
N ALA A 109 -7.26 -2.39 13.57
CA ALA A 109 -5.98 -2.62 12.91
C ALA A 109 -6.07 -2.51 11.38
N ARG A 110 -7.13 -3.06 10.79
CA ARG A 110 -7.39 -2.99 9.34
C ARG A 110 -7.67 -1.56 8.87
N VAL A 111 -8.42 -0.78 9.62
CA VAL A 111 -8.64 0.64 9.31
C VAL A 111 -7.32 1.41 9.36
N VAL A 112 -6.48 1.17 10.36
CA VAL A 112 -5.15 1.80 10.47
C VAL A 112 -4.24 1.41 9.30
N GLN A 113 -4.23 0.14 8.89
CA GLN A 113 -3.50 -0.32 7.70
C GLN A 113 -4.00 0.35 6.42
N ALA A 114 -5.33 0.51 6.28
CA ALA A 114 -5.94 1.15 5.12
C ALA A 114 -5.50 2.61 4.97
N VAL A 115 -5.32 3.35 6.07
CA VAL A 115 -4.76 4.72 6.04
C VAL A 115 -3.37 4.72 5.40
N GLY A 116 -2.50 3.79 5.80
CA GLY A 116 -1.16 3.64 5.23
C GLY A 116 -1.20 3.36 3.72
N THR A 117 -2.01 2.41 3.30
CA THR A 117 -2.14 2.02 1.89
C THR A 117 -2.77 3.14 1.04
N ALA A 118 -3.77 3.84 1.58
CA ALA A 118 -4.43 4.95 0.90
C ALA A 118 -3.48 6.12 0.57
N LEU A 119 -2.47 6.34 1.40
CA LEU A 119 -1.42 7.33 1.14
C LEU A 119 -0.38 6.79 0.15
N LEU A 120 -0.02 5.52 0.25
CA LEU A 120 1.07 4.92 -0.51
C LEU A 120 0.79 4.86 -2.01
N LEU A 121 -0.40 4.42 -2.43
CA LEU A 121 -0.72 4.20 -3.84
C LEU A 121 -0.68 5.49 -4.67
N PRO A 122 -1.39 6.58 -4.32
CA PRO A 122 -1.31 7.83 -5.06
C PRO A 122 0.08 8.47 -5.00
N LEU A 123 0.78 8.33 -3.86
CA LEU A 123 2.14 8.83 -3.69
C LEU A 123 3.12 8.14 -4.66
N MET A 124 3.01 6.83 -4.81
CA MET A 124 3.82 6.04 -5.74
C MET A 124 3.61 6.51 -7.18
N PHE A 125 2.36 6.63 -7.64
CA PHE A 125 2.05 7.09 -8.99
C PHE A 125 2.54 8.52 -9.23
N ASN A 126 2.30 9.43 -8.29
CA ASN A 126 2.75 10.82 -8.39
C ASN A 126 4.28 10.92 -8.45
N THR A 127 4.98 10.18 -7.58
CA THR A 127 6.45 10.17 -7.55
C THR A 127 7.04 9.70 -8.87
N ILE A 128 6.47 8.67 -9.48
CA ILE A 128 6.90 8.15 -10.78
C ILE A 128 6.71 9.19 -11.88
N LEU A 129 5.57 9.87 -11.90
CA LEU A 129 5.29 10.92 -12.88
C LEU A 129 6.24 12.09 -12.76
N VAL A 130 6.73 12.42 -11.57
CA VAL A 130 7.67 13.51 -11.33
C VAL A 130 9.12 13.11 -11.66
N ILE A 131 9.53 11.92 -11.24
CA ILE A 131 10.95 11.50 -11.33
C ILE A 131 11.28 10.94 -12.72
N ILE A 132 10.34 10.25 -13.39
CA ILE A 132 10.61 9.57 -14.64
C ILE A 132 10.33 10.47 -15.85
N PRO A 133 11.29 10.57 -16.79
CA PRO A 133 11.09 11.31 -18.04
C PRO A 133 9.89 10.78 -18.84
N PRO A 134 9.16 11.64 -19.56
CA PRO A 134 7.91 11.28 -20.27
C PRO A 134 8.01 10.04 -21.17
N HIS A 135 9.15 9.87 -21.86
CA HIS A 135 9.37 8.75 -22.79
C HIS A 135 9.57 7.39 -22.09
N LYS A 136 9.88 7.36 -20.78
CA LYS A 136 10.05 6.13 -19.98
C LYS A 136 8.88 5.85 -19.04
N ARG A 137 7.94 6.78 -18.87
CA ARG A 137 6.81 6.67 -17.92
C ARG A 137 5.94 5.45 -18.19
N GLY A 138 5.58 5.21 -19.45
CA GLY A 138 4.74 4.07 -19.83
C GLY A 138 5.34 2.72 -19.43
N ARG A 139 6.66 2.55 -19.67
CA ARG A 139 7.37 1.32 -19.27
C ARG A 139 7.41 1.15 -17.75
N SER A 140 7.69 2.22 -17.02
CA SER A 140 7.76 2.16 -15.56
C SER A 140 6.40 1.91 -14.92
N MET A 141 5.34 2.55 -15.43
CA MET A 141 3.96 2.31 -15.01
C MET A 141 3.53 0.87 -15.31
N GLY A 142 3.93 0.33 -16.48
CA GLY A 142 3.66 -1.06 -16.84
C GLY A 142 4.33 -2.06 -15.89
N ILE A 143 5.60 -1.84 -15.53
CA ILE A 143 6.30 -2.70 -14.56
C ILE A 143 5.62 -2.68 -13.19
N ILE A 144 5.24 -1.49 -12.72
CA ILE A 144 4.54 -1.35 -11.43
C ILE A 144 3.16 -1.98 -11.47
N GLY A 145 2.42 -1.78 -12.56
CA GLY A 145 1.13 -2.44 -12.78
C GLY A 145 1.26 -3.96 -12.75
N LEU A 146 2.29 -4.52 -13.38
CA LEU A 146 2.56 -5.95 -13.32
C LEU A 146 2.82 -6.42 -11.88
N VAL A 147 3.68 -5.72 -11.12
CA VAL A 147 3.98 -6.10 -9.74
C VAL A 147 2.72 -6.03 -8.86
N ILE A 148 1.89 -5.00 -9.03
CA ILE A 148 0.61 -4.86 -8.32
C ILE A 148 -0.35 -6.01 -8.67
N MET A 149 -0.40 -6.42 -9.93
CA MET A 149 -1.24 -7.54 -10.37
C MET A 149 -0.71 -8.90 -9.90
N PHE A 150 0.60 -9.06 -9.80
CA PHE A 150 1.20 -10.32 -9.33
C PHE A 150 1.08 -10.50 -7.81
N ALA A 151 1.03 -9.43 -7.03
CA ALA A 151 0.93 -9.52 -5.57
C ALA A 151 -0.29 -10.35 -5.10
N PRO A 152 -1.52 -10.11 -5.62
CA PRO A 152 -2.67 -10.94 -5.30
C PRO A 152 -2.60 -12.38 -5.84
N ALA A 153 -1.82 -12.62 -6.90
CA ALA A 153 -1.70 -13.96 -7.48
C ALA A 153 -0.78 -14.89 -6.68
N VAL A 154 0.10 -14.32 -5.85
CA VAL A 154 1.05 -15.05 -4.99
C VAL A 154 0.53 -15.20 -3.56
N GLY A 155 -0.33 -14.29 -3.07
CA GLY A 155 -0.99 -14.32 -1.75
C GLY A 155 -2.27 -15.10 -1.78
#